data_d84ddba78e7341d5198b894149ccde33
#
_entry.id   d84ddba78e7341d5198b894149ccde33
#
_cell.length_a   1.000
_cell.length_b   1.000
_cell.length_c   1.000
_cell.angle_alpha   90.00
_cell.angle_beta   90.00
_cell.angle_gamma   90.00
#
_symmetry.space_group_name_H-M   'P 1'
#
loop_
_entity.id
_entity.type
_entity.pdbx_description
1 polymer ?
#
loop_
_entity_poly.entity_id
_entity_poly.type
_entity_poly.pdbx_seq_one_letter_code
_entity_poly.pdbx_strand_id
1 'polypeptide(L)'
;MKVSVAIPCYEMHDRGAEILNFCLRTIYSQTHKPDEVVISDHSVNDDVMHVCEKYPETLVYFRNKEGRGSLSNNLNSSIELCTGDIIKIICQDDFLFDENSLAKIVSNFDLNRGWLVSSYYHTLDKKSLFKLQIPKISNDILFKNLIGSPTGLTIRNKNIIYFDEKLNWYVDSDYYKRLFEAFGSPVILKDATAVQFLWEGQSSNTIISKDVIKKEEVYLREKYGLKK
;
A
#
# COMPACT_ATOMS: atom_id res chain seq x y z
N MET A 1 16.53 -12.66 -1.87
CA MET A 1 15.31 -12.07 -2.51
C MET A 1 15.46 -10.57 -2.43
N LYS A 2 15.45 -9.88 -3.57
CA LYS A 2 15.52 -8.41 -3.63
C LYS A 2 14.15 -7.80 -3.30
N VAL A 3 14.16 -6.73 -2.51
CA VAL A 3 12.94 -6.08 -2.03
C VAL A 3 12.86 -4.65 -2.54
N SER A 4 11.81 -4.36 -3.30
CA SER A 4 11.38 -2.98 -3.58
C SER A 4 10.33 -2.56 -2.56
N VAL A 5 10.39 -1.32 -2.10
CA VAL A 5 9.32 -0.69 -1.31
C VAL A 5 8.64 0.36 -2.19
N ALA A 6 7.35 0.17 -2.50
CA ALA A 6 6.57 1.07 -3.35
C ALA A 6 5.69 1.99 -2.49
N ILE A 7 5.79 3.30 -2.69
CA ILE A 7 5.09 4.32 -1.91
C ILE A 7 4.41 5.33 -2.84
N PRO A 8 3.08 5.34 -2.92
CA PRO A 8 2.34 6.42 -3.56
C PRO A 8 2.32 7.64 -2.65
N CYS A 9 2.71 8.80 -3.18
CA CYS A 9 2.82 10.04 -2.43
C CYS A 9 2.00 11.17 -3.04
N TYR A 10 1.62 12.13 -2.20
CA TYR A 10 1.10 13.43 -2.58
C TYR A 10 1.31 14.44 -1.43
N GLU A 11 0.96 15.71 -1.64
CA GLU A 11 1.18 16.79 -0.67
C GLU A 11 0.44 16.64 0.66
N MET A 12 -0.62 15.82 0.76
CA MET A 12 -1.36 15.53 2.00
C MET A 12 -1.71 16.77 2.84
N HIS A 13 -2.37 17.77 2.20
CA HIS A 13 -2.69 19.06 2.85
C HIS A 13 -1.45 19.73 3.48
N ASP A 14 -0.36 19.85 2.71
CA ASP A 14 0.95 20.42 3.08
C ASP A 14 1.73 19.65 4.17
N ARG A 15 1.26 18.44 4.53
CA ARG A 15 1.94 17.57 5.49
C ARG A 15 2.68 16.40 4.84
N GLY A 16 2.60 16.28 3.51
CA GLY A 16 3.14 15.13 2.78
C GLY A 16 4.63 14.91 3.02
N ALA A 17 5.41 15.97 3.05
CA ALA A 17 6.85 15.92 3.31
C ALA A 17 7.19 15.38 4.72
N GLU A 18 6.55 15.91 5.76
CA GLU A 18 6.74 15.46 7.15
C GLU A 18 6.37 13.98 7.32
N ILE A 19 5.22 13.61 6.78
CA ILE A 19 4.65 12.27 6.89
C ILE A 19 5.55 11.26 6.15
N LEU A 20 5.94 11.56 4.91
CA LEU A 20 6.86 10.71 4.14
C LEU A 20 8.21 10.55 4.84
N ASN A 21 8.78 11.65 5.36
CA ASN A 21 10.06 11.57 6.07
C ASN A 21 10.01 10.63 7.28
N PHE A 22 8.88 10.59 8.00
CA PHE A 22 8.69 9.63 9.09
C PHE A 22 8.63 8.19 8.56
N CYS A 23 7.87 7.93 7.50
CA CYS A 23 7.77 6.63 6.86
C CYS A 23 9.16 6.14 6.40
N LEU A 24 9.90 6.96 5.63
CA LEU A 24 11.23 6.63 5.11
C LEU A 24 12.25 6.31 6.21
N ARG A 25 12.22 7.01 7.34
CA ARG A 25 13.08 6.70 8.49
C ARG A 25 12.88 5.28 8.99
N THR A 26 11.64 4.78 9.04
CA THR A 26 11.36 3.40 9.47
C THR A 26 11.81 2.37 8.44
N ILE A 27 11.76 2.72 7.16
CA ILE A 27 12.20 1.85 6.07
C ILE A 27 13.73 1.75 6.06
N TYR A 28 14.44 2.85 6.15
CA TYR A 28 15.91 2.86 6.14
C TYR A 28 16.56 2.40 7.46
N SER A 29 15.77 2.28 8.56
CA SER A 29 16.23 1.68 9.81
C SER A 29 16.15 0.16 9.84
N GLN A 30 15.56 -0.50 8.84
CA GLN A 30 15.37 -1.94 8.82
C GLN A 30 16.70 -2.73 8.90
N THR A 31 16.71 -3.88 9.60
CA THR A 31 17.84 -4.82 9.63
C THR A 31 18.05 -5.48 8.28
N HIS A 32 16.97 -5.86 7.59
CA HIS A 32 16.99 -6.22 6.17
C HIS A 32 16.73 -4.95 5.36
N LYS A 33 17.78 -4.38 4.78
CA LYS A 33 17.65 -3.15 3.98
C LYS A 33 16.83 -3.42 2.71
N PRO A 34 15.95 -2.49 2.28
CA PRO A 34 15.37 -2.58 0.95
C PRO A 34 16.47 -2.42 -0.12
N ASP A 35 16.35 -3.13 -1.23
CA ASP A 35 17.25 -2.93 -2.38
C ASP A 35 16.93 -1.62 -3.10
N GLU A 36 15.65 -1.21 -3.07
CA GLU A 36 15.21 0.10 -3.55
C GLU A 36 13.93 0.57 -2.84
N VAL A 37 13.72 1.88 -2.79
CA VAL A 37 12.49 2.52 -2.37
C VAL A 37 11.99 3.37 -3.54
N VAL A 38 10.80 3.09 -4.05
CA VAL A 38 10.21 3.77 -5.20
C VAL A 38 9.08 4.69 -4.75
N ILE A 39 9.24 5.97 -5.03
CA ILE A 39 8.25 7.01 -4.75
C ILE A 39 7.59 7.43 -6.06
N SER A 40 6.27 7.25 -6.16
CA SER A 40 5.45 7.89 -7.19
C SER A 40 4.68 9.04 -6.55
N ASP A 41 4.94 10.28 -7.02
CA ASP A 41 4.48 11.50 -6.37
C ASP A 41 3.50 12.29 -7.23
N HIS A 42 2.28 12.44 -6.74
CA HIS A 42 1.21 13.26 -7.32
C HIS A 42 1.19 14.71 -6.83
N SER A 43 2.14 15.14 -5.99
CA SER A 43 2.17 16.50 -5.43
C SER A 43 2.20 17.58 -6.51
N VAL A 44 1.65 18.75 -6.20
CA VAL A 44 1.77 19.96 -7.04
C VAL A 44 3.03 20.76 -6.71
N ASN A 45 3.51 20.67 -5.47
CA ASN A 45 4.72 21.33 -4.99
C ASN A 45 5.91 20.36 -4.95
N ASP A 46 7.09 20.85 -4.56
CA ASP A 46 8.34 20.07 -4.53
C ASP A 46 8.73 19.56 -3.13
N ASP A 47 7.86 19.73 -2.14
CA ASP A 47 8.18 19.39 -0.74
C ASP A 47 8.48 17.89 -0.54
N VAL A 48 7.72 17.02 -1.21
CA VAL A 48 7.96 15.56 -1.22
C VAL A 48 9.28 15.25 -1.91
N MET A 49 9.57 15.87 -3.06
CA MET A 49 10.83 15.71 -3.78
C MET A 49 12.02 16.11 -2.92
N HIS A 50 11.97 17.26 -2.26
CA HIS A 50 13.05 17.74 -1.37
C HIS A 50 13.30 16.84 -0.17
N VAL A 51 12.29 16.05 0.27
CA VAL A 51 12.52 15.01 1.27
C VAL A 51 13.29 13.85 0.66
N CYS A 52 12.90 13.40 -0.53
CA CYS A 52 13.52 12.25 -1.20
C CYS A 52 15.01 12.48 -1.48
N GLU A 53 15.42 13.72 -1.84
CA GLU A 53 16.82 14.11 -2.08
C GLU A 53 17.76 13.91 -0.88
N LYS A 54 17.22 13.77 0.33
CA LYS A 54 18.00 13.56 1.56
C LYS A 54 18.33 12.10 1.84
N TYR A 55 17.78 11.19 1.03
CA TYR A 55 17.94 9.75 1.19
C TYR A 55 18.93 9.17 0.18
N PRO A 56 19.44 7.93 0.40
CA PRO A 56 20.41 7.29 -0.48
C PRO A 56 19.93 7.12 -1.93
N GLU A 57 20.84 6.87 -2.85
CA GLU A 57 20.58 6.62 -4.28
C GLU A 57 19.68 5.38 -4.54
N THR A 58 19.47 4.53 -3.53
CA THR A 58 18.49 3.44 -3.56
C THR A 58 17.05 3.96 -3.54
N LEU A 59 16.81 5.26 -3.28
CA LEU A 59 15.51 5.89 -3.42
C LEU A 59 15.34 6.41 -4.85
N VAL A 60 14.34 5.86 -5.54
CA VAL A 60 13.91 6.27 -6.89
C VAL A 60 12.70 7.18 -6.73
N TYR A 61 12.82 8.43 -7.15
CA TYR A 61 11.73 9.40 -7.13
C TYR A 61 11.19 9.63 -8.55
N PHE A 62 9.87 9.54 -8.69
CA PHE A 62 9.15 9.83 -9.93
C PHE A 62 8.01 10.81 -9.68
N ARG A 63 8.07 11.99 -10.30
CA ARG A 63 6.95 12.94 -10.33
C ARG A 63 5.89 12.44 -11.32
N ASN A 64 4.84 11.82 -10.79
CA ASN A 64 3.72 11.34 -11.59
C ASN A 64 2.74 12.49 -11.86
N LYS A 65 2.60 12.87 -13.13
CA LYS A 65 1.67 13.91 -13.58
C LYS A 65 0.35 13.33 -14.12
N GLU A 66 0.33 12.03 -14.38
CA GLU A 66 -0.82 11.30 -14.92
C GLU A 66 -1.78 10.89 -13.79
N GLY A 67 -3.09 10.92 -14.05
CA GLY A 67 -4.09 10.41 -13.11
C GLY A 67 -4.08 11.07 -11.73
N ARG A 68 -3.63 12.33 -11.60
CA ARG A 68 -3.54 13.03 -10.32
C ARG A 68 -4.83 12.93 -9.51
N GLY A 69 -4.70 12.59 -8.23
CA GLY A 69 -5.83 12.36 -7.32
C GLY A 69 -6.33 10.92 -7.30
N SER A 70 -5.83 10.02 -8.18
CA SER A 70 -6.11 8.60 -8.15
C SER A 70 -5.04 7.85 -7.36
N LEU A 71 -5.42 7.26 -6.24
CA LEU A 71 -4.55 6.38 -5.46
C LEU A 71 -4.12 5.18 -6.29
N SER A 72 -5.04 4.56 -7.02
CA SER A 72 -4.77 3.38 -7.85
C SER A 72 -3.75 3.67 -8.95
N ASN A 73 -3.86 4.81 -9.65
CA ASN A 73 -2.88 5.22 -10.65
C ASN A 73 -1.49 5.43 -10.03
N ASN A 74 -1.43 6.11 -8.90
CA ASN A 74 -0.18 6.40 -8.21
C ASN A 74 0.49 5.12 -7.66
N LEU A 75 -0.30 4.18 -7.12
CA LEU A 75 0.16 2.85 -6.74
C LEU A 75 0.71 2.07 -7.94
N ASN A 76 -0.03 2.04 -9.04
CA ASN A 76 0.39 1.36 -10.28
C ASN A 76 1.72 1.90 -10.77
N SER A 77 1.87 3.23 -10.82
CA SER A 77 3.12 3.87 -11.25
C SER A 77 4.29 3.53 -10.31
N SER A 78 4.08 3.47 -9.00
CA SER A 78 5.15 3.08 -8.07
C SER A 78 5.53 1.60 -8.23
N ILE A 79 4.55 0.72 -8.48
CA ILE A 79 4.78 -0.72 -8.71
C ILE A 79 5.53 -0.96 -10.02
N GLU A 80 5.16 -0.26 -11.09
CA GLU A 80 5.76 -0.42 -12.43
C GLU A 80 7.25 -0.10 -12.45
N LEU A 81 7.69 0.83 -11.62
CA LEU A 81 9.09 1.24 -11.51
C LEU A 81 9.93 0.30 -10.63
N CYS A 82 9.31 -0.64 -9.92
CA CYS A 82 10.01 -1.56 -9.04
C CYS A 82 10.77 -2.64 -9.82
N THR A 83 12.00 -2.95 -9.40
CA THR A 83 12.89 -3.94 -10.04
C THR A 83 13.24 -5.15 -9.15
N GLY A 84 12.88 -5.14 -7.88
CA GLY A 84 13.12 -6.24 -6.94
C GLY A 84 12.32 -7.50 -7.25
N ASP A 85 12.62 -8.61 -6.60
CA ASP A 85 11.86 -9.88 -6.74
C ASP A 85 10.45 -9.78 -6.15
N ILE A 86 10.34 -9.00 -5.07
CA ILE A 86 9.09 -8.72 -4.37
C ILE A 86 8.92 -7.22 -4.15
N ILE A 87 7.66 -6.79 -4.08
CA ILE A 87 7.28 -5.39 -3.86
C ILE A 87 6.47 -5.29 -2.57
N LYS A 88 7.03 -4.61 -1.57
CA LYS A 88 6.32 -4.22 -0.36
C LYS A 88 5.60 -2.90 -0.61
N ILE A 89 4.28 -2.89 -0.50
CA ILE A 89 3.47 -1.68 -0.63
C ILE A 89 3.33 -1.02 0.75
N ILE A 90 3.57 0.28 0.82
CA ILE A 90 3.33 1.10 2.02
C ILE A 90 2.64 2.39 1.58
N CYS A 91 1.51 2.75 2.20
CA CYS A 91 0.92 4.07 2.03
C CYS A 91 1.81 5.13 2.69
N GLN A 92 1.86 6.34 2.13
CA GLN A 92 2.74 7.42 2.59
C GLN A 92 2.59 7.75 4.07
N ASP A 93 1.37 7.68 4.59
CA ASP A 93 1.03 7.99 5.99
C ASP A 93 1.26 6.82 6.96
N ASP A 94 1.54 5.63 6.45
CA ASP A 94 1.83 4.45 7.25
C ASP A 94 3.35 4.24 7.41
N PHE A 95 3.75 3.29 8.24
CA PHE A 95 5.17 3.01 8.49
C PHE A 95 5.41 1.57 8.92
N LEU A 96 6.67 1.12 8.84
CA LEU A 96 7.06 -0.22 9.31
C LEU A 96 7.06 -0.28 10.84
N PHE A 97 6.57 -1.41 11.37
CA PHE A 97 6.31 -1.58 12.80
C PHE A 97 7.59 -1.59 13.64
N ASP A 98 8.56 -2.39 13.24
CA ASP A 98 9.86 -2.53 13.93
C ASP A 98 11.01 -2.67 12.92
N GLU A 99 12.23 -2.71 13.41
CA GLU A 99 13.44 -2.83 12.59
C GLU A 99 13.57 -4.17 11.86
N ASN A 100 12.77 -5.17 12.21
CA ASN A 100 12.79 -6.51 11.61
C ASN A 100 11.59 -6.76 10.67
N SER A 101 10.77 -5.76 10.40
CA SER A 101 9.55 -5.90 9.59
C SER A 101 9.82 -6.44 8.19
N LEU A 102 10.82 -5.91 7.45
CA LEU A 102 11.19 -6.43 6.14
C LEU A 102 11.83 -7.82 6.23
N ALA A 103 12.66 -8.07 7.25
CA ALA A 103 13.24 -9.41 7.47
C ALA A 103 12.14 -10.47 7.67
N LYS A 104 11.11 -10.16 8.45
CA LYS A 104 9.95 -11.05 8.66
C LYS A 104 9.21 -11.31 7.34
N ILE A 105 8.99 -10.28 6.53
CA ILE A 105 8.33 -10.41 5.22
C ILE A 105 9.17 -11.33 4.31
N VAL A 106 10.46 -11.03 4.13
CA VAL A 106 11.35 -11.78 3.23
C VAL A 106 11.46 -13.26 3.62
N SER A 107 11.58 -13.55 4.92
CA SER A 107 11.70 -14.92 5.42
C SER A 107 10.42 -15.75 5.28
N ASN A 108 9.26 -15.11 5.16
CA ASN A 108 7.96 -15.77 5.04
C ASN A 108 7.34 -15.69 3.65
N PHE A 109 7.92 -14.92 2.72
CA PHE A 109 7.36 -14.77 1.38
C PHE A 109 7.55 -16.04 0.54
N ASP A 110 6.47 -16.56 -0.03
CA ASP A 110 6.48 -17.69 -0.95
C ASP A 110 6.24 -17.20 -2.39
N LEU A 111 7.27 -17.26 -3.22
CA LEU A 111 7.21 -16.87 -4.63
C LEU A 111 6.18 -17.64 -5.45
N ASN A 112 5.84 -18.87 -5.04
CA ASN A 112 4.82 -19.67 -5.74
C ASN A 112 3.41 -19.19 -5.42
N ARG A 113 3.17 -18.72 -4.19
CA ARG A 113 1.90 -18.11 -3.81
C ARG A 113 1.71 -16.70 -4.37
N GLY A 114 2.80 -16.01 -4.65
CA GLY A 114 2.79 -14.72 -5.35
C GLY A 114 2.38 -13.50 -4.53
N TRP A 115 1.80 -13.67 -3.33
CA TRP A 115 1.46 -12.57 -2.44
C TRP A 115 1.40 -12.97 -0.97
N LEU A 116 1.68 -11.99 -0.12
CA LEU A 116 1.68 -12.11 1.34
C LEU A 116 0.92 -10.92 1.92
N VAL A 117 0.13 -11.18 2.95
CA VAL A 117 -0.51 -10.14 3.77
C VAL A 117 -0.08 -10.31 5.22
N SER A 118 0.41 -9.24 5.83
CA SER A 118 0.85 -9.22 7.23
C SER A 118 -0.11 -8.45 8.12
N SER A 119 -0.08 -8.75 9.41
CA SER A 119 -0.79 -7.96 10.41
C SER A 119 -0.18 -6.57 10.54
N TYR A 120 -0.99 -5.61 11.00
CA TYR A 120 -0.56 -4.25 11.31
C TYR A 120 -1.34 -3.68 12.49
N TYR A 121 -0.69 -2.77 13.23
CA TYR A 121 -1.33 -2.00 14.28
C TYR A 121 -1.92 -0.70 13.72
N HIS A 122 -2.81 -0.08 14.52
CA HIS A 122 -3.28 1.28 14.28
C HIS A 122 -2.65 2.23 15.30
N THR A 123 -2.50 3.50 14.93
CA THR A 123 -2.07 4.58 15.82
C THR A 123 -2.76 5.90 15.45
N LEU A 124 -2.92 6.80 16.44
CA LEU A 124 -3.41 8.16 16.22
C LEU A 124 -2.32 9.22 16.41
N ASP A 125 -1.18 8.83 16.99
CA ASP A 125 -0.09 9.73 17.40
C ASP A 125 1.30 9.25 16.96
N LYS A 126 1.37 8.14 16.18
CA LYS A 126 2.60 7.46 15.76
C LYS A 126 3.45 6.88 16.92
N LYS A 127 2.88 6.79 18.13
CA LYS A 127 3.56 6.28 19.34
C LYS A 127 2.75 5.20 20.04
N SER A 128 1.49 5.50 20.33
CA SER A 128 0.58 4.60 21.03
C SER A 128 -0.10 3.68 20.03
N LEU A 129 0.11 2.38 20.19
CA LEU A 129 -0.46 1.37 19.29
C LEU A 129 -1.75 0.82 19.87
N PHE A 130 -2.73 0.62 19.03
CA PHE A 130 -3.99 -0.03 19.39
C PHE A 130 -4.49 -0.91 18.26
N LYS A 131 -5.42 -1.81 18.54
CA LYS A 131 -6.12 -2.67 17.58
C LYS A 131 -5.19 -3.31 16.54
N LEU A 132 -4.71 -4.50 16.83
CA LEU A 132 -4.02 -5.35 15.84
C LEU A 132 -5.02 -5.85 14.81
N GLN A 133 -4.82 -5.47 13.55
CA GLN A 133 -5.52 -6.04 12.40
C GLN A 133 -4.79 -7.29 11.95
N ILE A 134 -5.42 -8.45 12.12
CA ILE A 134 -4.92 -9.73 11.59
C ILE A 134 -5.70 -10.04 10.32
N PRO A 135 -5.03 -10.17 9.14
CA PRO A 135 -5.69 -10.44 7.88
C PRO A 135 -6.48 -11.75 7.90
N LYS A 136 -7.67 -11.72 7.31
CA LYS A 136 -8.52 -12.92 7.11
C LYS A 136 -9.10 -12.89 5.70
N ILE A 137 -9.19 -14.05 5.08
CA ILE A 137 -9.86 -14.17 3.79
C ILE A 137 -11.35 -14.31 4.02
N SER A 138 -12.15 -13.47 3.40
CA SER A 138 -13.61 -13.55 3.37
C SER A 138 -14.08 -14.23 2.09
N ASN A 139 -15.17 -15.00 2.16
CA ASN A 139 -15.84 -15.52 0.98
C ASN A 139 -16.42 -14.38 0.10
N ASP A 140 -16.72 -13.25 0.72
CA ASP A 140 -17.15 -12.01 0.06
C ASP A 140 -16.05 -10.94 0.20
N ILE A 141 -14.89 -11.23 -0.37
CA ILE A 141 -13.71 -10.36 -0.26
C ILE A 141 -13.95 -8.97 -0.84
N LEU A 142 -14.85 -8.86 -1.83
CA LEU A 142 -15.15 -7.63 -2.53
C LEU A 142 -15.82 -6.59 -1.63
N PHE A 143 -16.84 -6.99 -0.89
CA PHE A 143 -17.65 -6.09 -0.06
C PHE A 143 -17.36 -6.25 1.45
N LYS A 144 -16.57 -7.26 1.81
CA LYS A 144 -16.13 -7.50 3.17
C LYS A 144 -14.62 -7.66 3.25
N ASN A 145 -13.91 -6.53 3.16
CA ASN A 145 -12.46 -6.50 3.30
C ASN A 145 -12.05 -6.80 4.75
N LEU A 146 -11.60 -8.04 5.01
CA LEU A 146 -11.04 -8.48 6.28
C LEU A 146 -9.51 -8.57 6.25
N ILE A 147 -8.89 -8.29 5.10
CA ILE A 147 -7.43 -8.18 4.94
C ILE A 147 -6.97 -6.84 5.50
N GLY A 148 -7.61 -5.76 5.07
CA GLY A 148 -7.34 -4.42 5.53
C GLY A 148 -6.56 -3.57 4.51
N SER A 149 -5.73 -2.65 5.00
CA SER A 149 -4.94 -1.70 4.20
C SER A 149 -3.89 -2.38 3.32
N PRO A 150 -3.59 -1.83 2.11
CA PRO A 150 -2.48 -2.27 1.27
C PRO A 150 -1.12 -2.19 1.96
N THR A 151 -1.00 -1.40 3.02
CA THR A 151 0.23 -1.36 3.84
C THR A 151 0.61 -2.72 4.45
N GLY A 152 -0.35 -3.66 4.60
CA GLY A 152 -0.06 -5.04 4.96
C GLY A 152 0.41 -5.92 3.79
N LEU A 153 0.33 -5.45 2.55
CA LEU A 153 0.52 -6.24 1.33
C LEU A 153 1.96 -6.27 0.85
N THR A 154 2.40 -7.44 0.40
CA THR A 154 3.62 -7.66 -0.39
C THR A 154 3.27 -8.57 -1.56
N ILE A 155 3.71 -8.24 -2.76
CA ILE A 155 3.44 -8.98 -3.98
C ILE A 155 4.74 -9.43 -4.66
N ARG A 156 4.66 -10.51 -5.44
CA ARG A 156 5.73 -10.93 -6.33
C ARG A 156 5.83 -9.96 -7.52
N ASN A 157 7.04 -9.54 -7.89
CA ASN A 157 7.30 -8.70 -9.06
C ASN A 157 7.40 -9.54 -10.36
N LYS A 158 6.37 -10.35 -10.60
CA LYS A 158 6.25 -11.15 -11.83
C LYS A 158 4.79 -11.45 -12.12
N ASN A 159 4.34 -11.24 -13.36
CA ASN A 159 2.93 -11.34 -13.75
C ASN A 159 2.06 -10.42 -12.89
N ILE A 160 2.46 -9.15 -12.80
CA ILE A 160 1.83 -8.15 -11.96
C ILE A 160 0.38 -7.95 -12.40
N ILE A 161 -0.50 -7.88 -11.40
CA ILE A 161 -1.86 -7.37 -11.53
C ILE A 161 -1.84 -5.94 -11.04
N TYR A 162 -2.33 -4.98 -11.83
CA TYR A 162 -2.40 -3.58 -11.45
C TYR A 162 -3.73 -3.27 -10.75
N PHE A 163 -3.74 -2.26 -9.91
CA PHE A 163 -4.97 -1.74 -9.30
C PHE A 163 -5.94 -1.21 -10.37
N ASP A 164 -7.24 -1.34 -10.14
CA ASP A 164 -8.26 -0.79 -11.05
C ASP A 164 -8.41 0.72 -10.81
N GLU A 165 -8.01 1.52 -11.78
CA GLU A 165 -7.99 2.99 -11.67
C GLU A 165 -9.38 3.65 -11.66
N LYS A 166 -10.43 2.87 -11.86
CA LYS A 166 -11.83 3.33 -11.71
C LYS A 166 -12.32 3.33 -10.27
N LEU A 167 -11.50 2.80 -9.34
CA LEU A 167 -11.86 2.62 -7.93
C LEU A 167 -11.06 3.56 -7.02
N ASN A 168 -11.74 4.07 -6.00
CA ASN A 168 -11.16 4.87 -4.91
C ASN A 168 -11.45 4.26 -3.53
N TRP A 169 -12.65 3.69 -3.33
CA TRP A 169 -13.04 3.07 -2.06
C TRP A 169 -12.76 1.56 -2.04
N TYR A 170 -13.20 0.84 -3.08
CA TYR A 170 -13.02 -0.61 -3.18
C TYR A 170 -11.68 -1.03 -3.83
N VAL A 171 -10.72 -0.14 -3.90
CA VAL A 171 -9.37 -0.34 -4.47
C VAL A 171 -8.74 -1.62 -3.96
N ASP A 172 -8.67 -1.76 -2.64
CA ASP A 172 -8.00 -2.88 -1.97
C ASP A 172 -8.76 -4.19 -2.17
N SER A 173 -10.08 -4.14 -1.97
CA SER A 173 -10.95 -5.31 -2.05
C SER A 173 -10.96 -5.93 -3.45
N ASP A 174 -11.07 -5.10 -4.48
CA ASP A 174 -10.99 -5.53 -5.88
C ASP A 174 -9.62 -6.12 -6.19
N TYR A 175 -8.57 -5.48 -5.71
CA TYR A 175 -7.20 -5.94 -5.92
C TYR A 175 -6.95 -7.29 -5.25
N TYR A 176 -7.34 -7.46 -4.01
CA TYR A 176 -7.23 -8.73 -3.27
C TYR A 176 -8.05 -9.85 -3.93
N LYS A 177 -9.24 -9.54 -4.42
CA LYS A 177 -10.05 -10.52 -5.17
C LYS A 177 -9.31 -11.00 -6.41
N ARG A 178 -8.73 -10.10 -7.20
CA ARG A 178 -7.99 -10.45 -8.43
C ARG A 178 -6.69 -11.20 -8.14
N LEU A 179 -5.98 -10.85 -7.05
CA LEU A 179 -4.83 -11.62 -6.58
C LEU A 179 -5.24 -13.03 -6.19
N PHE A 180 -6.36 -13.17 -5.46
CA PHE A 180 -6.87 -14.47 -5.04
C PHE A 180 -7.28 -15.35 -6.23
N GLU A 181 -7.92 -14.77 -7.23
CA GLU A 181 -8.33 -15.46 -8.47
C GLU A 181 -7.12 -15.92 -9.29
N ALA A 182 -6.08 -15.11 -9.36
CA ALA A 182 -4.90 -15.39 -10.17
C ALA A 182 -3.89 -16.32 -9.49
N PHE A 183 -3.72 -16.21 -8.16
CA PHE A 183 -2.64 -16.87 -7.43
C PHE A 183 -3.13 -17.75 -6.26
N GLY A 184 -4.43 -17.77 -5.97
CA GLY A 184 -4.98 -18.47 -4.81
C GLY A 184 -4.72 -17.72 -3.49
N SER A 185 -4.74 -18.47 -2.39
CA SER A 185 -4.61 -17.88 -1.04
C SER A 185 -3.23 -17.29 -0.79
N PRO A 186 -3.14 -16.10 -0.13
CA PRO A 186 -1.87 -15.50 0.27
C PRO A 186 -1.15 -16.33 1.34
N VAL A 187 0.10 -15.97 1.56
CA VAL A 187 0.73 -16.19 2.87
C VAL A 187 0.12 -15.18 3.85
N ILE A 188 -0.41 -15.65 4.96
CA ILE A 188 -0.89 -14.78 6.05
C ILE A 188 0.17 -14.77 7.15
N LEU A 189 0.87 -13.64 7.28
CA LEU A 189 1.83 -13.41 8.34
C LEU A 189 1.11 -12.74 9.52
N LYS A 190 0.99 -13.49 10.63
CA LYS A 190 0.30 -12.99 11.84
C LYS A 190 1.12 -11.96 12.62
N ASP A 191 2.44 -11.95 12.41
CA ASP A 191 3.31 -10.92 12.98
C ASP A 191 2.96 -9.56 12.36
N ALA A 192 2.92 -8.53 13.20
CA ALA A 192 2.79 -7.18 12.72
C ALA A 192 4.09 -6.75 12.02
N THR A 193 3.96 -6.18 10.83
CA THR A 193 5.08 -5.61 10.08
C THR A 193 4.89 -4.15 9.73
N ALA A 194 3.69 -3.61 9.97
CA ALA A 194 3.37 -2.23 9.66
C ALA A 194 2.48 -1.60 10.74
N VAL A 195 2.36 -0.29 10.69
CA VAL A 195 1.45 0.51 11.52
C VAL A 195 0.68 1.43 10.59
N GLN A 196 -0.64 1.41 10.69
CA GLN A 196 -1.53 2.33 10.00
C GLN A 196 -1.76 3.57 10.87
N PHE A 197 -1.43 4.73 10.35
CA PHE A 197 -1.67 6.00 11.01
C PHE A 197 -3.04 6.55 10.63
N LEU A 198 -3.95 6.55 11.59
CA LEU A 198 -5.30 7.08 11.43
C LEU A 198 -5.31 8.57 11.78
N TRP A 199 -5.65 9.41 10.83
CA TRP A 199 -5.72 10.87 11.00
C TRP A 199 -6.82 11.47 10.11
N GLU A 200 -7.23 12.70 10.40
CA GLU A 200 -8.37 13.34 9.75
C GLU A 200 -8.19 13.59 8.24
N GLY A 201 -6.95 13.78 7.78
CA GLY A 201 -6.61 14.04 6.37
C GLY A 201 -6.52 12.80 5.48
N GLN A 202 -6.82 11.60 5.98
CA GLN A 202 -6.86 10.40 5.13
C GLN A 202 -7.89 10.51 4.02
N SER A 203 -7.58 9.94 2.85
CA SER A 203 -8.48 9.94 1.69
C SER A 203 -9.86 9.34 2.01
N SER A 204 -9.93 8.33 2.86
CA SER A 204 -11.17 7.72 3.35
C SER A 204 -12.08 8.71 4.09
N ASN A 205 -11.52 9.75 4.71
CA ASN A 205 -12.25 10.78 5.45
C ASN A 205 -12.55 12.02 4.63
N THR A 206 -11.75 12.32 3.60
CA THR A 206 -11.77 13.60 2.88
C THR A 206 -12.34 13.52 1.48
N ILE A 207 -12.11 12.42 0.77
CA ILE A 207 -12.44 12.27 -0.66
C ILE A 207 -13.64 11.35 -0.88
N ILE A 208 -13.85 10.37 0.00
CA ILE A 208 -14.82 9.30 -0.21
C ILE A 208 -16.21 9.70 0.32
N SER A 209 -17.14 9.94 -0.60
CA SER A 209 -18.56 10.15 -0.29
C SER A 209 -19.39 8.87 -0.43
N LYS A 210 -20.59 8.87 0.17
CA LYS A 210 -21.56 7.76 0.00
C LYS A 210 -21.92 7.51 -1.47
N ASP A 211 -21.92 8.55 -2.29
CA ASP A 211 -22.21 8.43 -3.73
C ASP A 211 -21.08 7.75 -4.48
N VAL A 212 -19.83 8.03 -4.13
CA VAL A 212 -18.65 7.32 -4.68
C VAL A 212 -18.75 5.83 -4.36
N ILE A 213 -18.97 5.48 -3.08
CA ILE A 213 -19.10 4.09 -2.63
C ILE A 213 -20.20 3.36 -3.43
N LYS A 214 -21.38 3.99 -3.56
CA LYS A 214 -22.51 3.40 -4.29
C LYS A 214 -22.24 3.22 -5.78
N LYS A 215 -21.61 4.19 -6.42
CA LYS A 215 -21.21 4.10 -7.84
C LYS A 215 -20.21 2.97 -8.06
N GLU A 216 -19.21 2.85 -7.21
CA GLU A 216 -18.22 1.80 -7.31
C GLU A 216 -18.82 0.42 -7.00
N GLU A 217 -19.75 0.31 -6.06
CA GLU A 217 -20.49 -0.94 -5.83
C GLU A 217 -21.25 -1.39 -7.08
N VAL A 218 -21.94 -0.49 -7.77
CA VAL A 218 -22.62 -0.79 -9.02
C VAL A 218 -21.62 -1.26 -10.09
N TYR A 219 -20.53 -0.52 -10.26
CA TYR A 219 -19.44 -0.87 -11.18
C TYR A 219 -18.88 -2.27 -10.90
N LEU A 220 -18.61 -2.59 -9.65
CA LEU A 220 -18.07 -3.90 -9.26
C LEU A 220 -19.07 -5.04 -9.47
N ARG A 221 -20.36 -4.80 -9.20
CA ARG A 221 -21.41 -5.78 -9.51
C ARG A 221 -21.49 -6.10 -10.99
N GLU A 222 -21.41 -5.08 -11.85
CA GLU A 222 -21.35 -5.24 -13.30
C GLU A 222 -20.07 -5.97 -13.74
N LYS A 223 -18.90 -5.53 -13.26
CA LYS A 223 -17.59 -6.11 -13.57
C LYS A 223 -17.51 -7.61 -13.27
N TYR A 224 -18.15 -8.05 -12.19
CA TYR A 224 -18.13 -9.45 -11.72
C TYR A 224 -19.42 -10.22 -12.00
N GLY A 225 -20.40 -9.66 -12.72
CA GLY A 225 -21.66 -10.32 -13.04
C GLY A 225 -22.49 -10.67 -11.80
N LEU A 226 -22.39 -9.88 -10.72
CA LEU A 226 -23.10 -10.13 -9.46
C LEU A 226 -24.53 -9.56 -9.54
N LYS A 227 -25.52 -10.36 -9.11
CA LYS A 227 -26.92 -9.90 -9.04
C LYS A 227 -27.05 -8.73 -8.03
N LYS A 228 -28.03 -7.85 -8.32
CA LYS A 228 -28.41 -6.75 -7.42
C LYS A 228 -28.91 -7.25 -6.08
#